data_d4f4d6893eaa5414648a39ef9709b1fb
#
_entry.id   d4f4d6893eaa5414648a39ef9709b1fb
#
_cell.length_a   1.000
_cell.length_b   1.000
_cell.length_c   1.000
_cell.angle_alpha   90.00
_cell.angle_beta   90.00
_cell.angle_gamma   90.00
#
_symmetry.space_group_name_H-M   'P 1'
#
loop_
_entity.id
_entity.type
_entity.pdbx_description
1 polymer ?
#
loop_
_entity_poly.entity_id
_entity_poly.type
_entity_poly.pdbx_seq_one_letter_code
_entity_poly.pdbx_strand_id
1 'polypeptide(L)'
;MADFFGSSAPFAEPLWYSRVGNPNYNDSHRRLRDEIRRYVDTEIEPFCSEWEANGAVPQQVLSRHSALGYTALLINPSETREYLGEIKLPGQVSPEEWDGFHDLIAIDEMARCGSLGVLWALGCGNAIGCPPIIHFGTAEQKTSWLPRVIRGDIRFCLGITEPEGEHLPTYLPTQSLSPVFQWIR
;
A
#
# COMPACT_ATOMS: atom_id res chain seq x y z
N MET A 1 28.94 -9.88 -16.48
CA MET A 1 28.50 -10.09 -15.08
C MET A 1 27.23 -9.30 -14.96
N ALA A 2 26.12 -9.93 -14.63
CA ALA A 2 24.88 -9.17 -14.36
C ALA A 2 25.17 -8.27 -13.14
N ASP A 3 24.86 -6.97 -13.27
CA ASP A 3 24.97 -6.05 -12.15
C ASP A 3 24.15 -6.59 -10.97
N PHE A 4 24.83 -6.77 -9.85
CA PHE A 4 24.21 -7.26 -8.64
C PHE A 4 23.29 -6.14 -8.13
N PHE A 5 22.00 -6.35 -8.22
CA PHE A 5 21.03 -5.41 -7.68
C PHE A 5 20.97 -5.54 -6.16
N GLY A 6 21.00 -4.40 -5.46
CA GLY A 6 20.89 -4.35 -4.02
C GLY A 6 22.24 -4.45 -3.29
N SER A 7 22.18 -4.75 -2.00
CA SER A 7 23.36 -4.83 -1.14
C SER A 7 24.14 -6.12 -1.34
N SER A 8 25.47 -6.02 -1.38
CA SER A 8 26.37 -7.18 -1.42
C SER A 8 26.59 -7.82 -0.02
N ALA A 9 26.05 -7.22 1.04
CA ALA A 9 26.16 -7.78 2.37
C ALA A 9 25.45 -9.14 2.48
N PRO A 10 26.00 -10.11 3.17
CA PRO A 10 25.35 -11.41 3.35
C PRO A 10 23.96 -11.27 3.95
N PHE A 11 22.99 -11.94 3.33
CA PHE A 11 21.56 -11.96 3.76
C PHE A 11 20.81 -10.61 3.72
N ALA A 12 21.41 -9.56 3.14
CA ALA A 12 20.74 -8.26 3.01
C ALA A 12 19.59 -8.28 1.99
N GLU A 13 19.66 -9.21 1.04
CA GLU A 13 18.64 -9.35 -0.01
C GLU A 13 17.92 -10.69 0.07
N PRO A 14 16.63 -10.76 -0.33
CA PRO A 14 15.89 -12.01 -0.37
C PRO A 14 16.53 -13.05 -1.29
N LEU A 15 16.61 -14.30 -0.85
CA LEU A 15 17.26 -15.38 -1.60
C LEU A 15 16.63 -15.62 -2.98
N TRP A 16 15.33 -15.37 -3.15
CA TRP A 16 14.63 -15.57 -4.42
C TRP A 16 15.18 -14.67 -5.53
N TYR A 17 15.71 -13.51 -5.14
CA TYR A 17 16.23 -12.54 -6.10
C TYR A 17 17.56 -12.98 -6.72
N SER A 18 18.44 -13.58 -5.94
CA SER A 18 19.76 -14.02 -6.37
C SER A 18 19.82 -15.43 -6.94
N ARG A 19 18.79 -16.24 -6.73
CA ARG A 19 18.75 -17.63 -7.20
C ARG A 19 18.02 -17.74 -8.53
N VAL A 20 18.69 -18.35 -9.51
CA VAL A 20 18.11 -18.75 -10.77
C VAL A 20 17.12 -19.89 -10.53
N GLY A 21 15.90 -19.77 -11.07
CA GLY A 21 14.95 -20.88 -11.12
C GLY A 21 13.96 -20.97 -9.96
N ASN A 22 13.67 -19.87 -9.23
CA ASN A 22 12.53 -19.85 -8.33
C ASN A 22 11.22 -19.79 -9.15
N PRO A 23 10.35 -20.82 -9.10
CA PRO A 23 9.17 -20.91 -9.95
C PRO A 23 8.07 -19.90 -9.59
N ASN A 24 8.15 -19.29 -8.41
CA ASN A 24 7.12 -18.37 -7.91
C ASN A 24 7.35 -16.91 -8.32
N TYR A 25 8.53 -16.59 -8.87
CA TYR A 25 8.90 -15.23 -9.23
C TYR A 25 9.29 -15.15 -10.70
N ASN A 26 8.73 -14.18 -11.39
CA ASN A 26 8.97 -13.91 -12.80
C ASN A 26 9.52 -12.48 -13.00
N ASP A 27 9.60 -12.05 -14.26
CA ASP A 27 10.17 -10.74 -14.59
C ASP A 27 9.31 -9.56 -14.10
N SER A 28 7.98 -9.72 -13.96
CA SER A 28 7.12 -8.66 -13.41
C SER A 28 7.46 -8.38 -11.95
N HIS A 29 7.70 -9.41 -11.15
CA HIS A 29 8.15 -9.31 -9.76
C HIS A 29 9.49 -8.58 -9.64
N ARG A 30 10.43 -8.87 -10.56
CA ARG A 30 11.75 -8.22 -10.58
C ARG A 30 11.63 -6.74 -10.93
N ARG A 31 10.85 -6.40 -11.96
CA ARG A 31 10.62 -5.00 -12.35
C ARG A 31 9.96 -4.20 -11.24
N LEU A 32 8.94 -4.79 -10.57
CA LEU A 32 8.27 -4.16 -9.44
C LEU A 32 9.27 -3.85 -8.32
N ARG A 33 10.04 -4.85 -7.92
CA ARG A 33 11.05 -4.70 -6.87
C ARG A 33 12.07 -3.62 -7.20
N ASP A 34 12.62 -3.63 -8.43
CA ASP A 34 13.64 -2.67 -8.87
C ASP A 34 13.12 -1.24 -8.84
N GLU A 35 11.85 -1.03 -9.21
CA GLU A 35 11.24 0.30 -9.20
C GLU A 35 10.93 0.78 -7.78
N ILE A 36 10.33 -0.08 -6.94
CA ILE A 36 10.03 0.30 -5.55
C ILE A 36 11.32 0.56 -4.78
N ARG A 37 12.35 -0.28 -4.93
CA ARG A 37 13.65 -0.08 -4.31
C ARG A 37 14.21 1.30 -4.64
N ARG A 38 14.25 1.63 -5.92
CA ARG A 38 14.77 2.93 -6.35
C ARG A 38 13.97 4.08 -5.78
N TYR A 39 12.65 3.98 -5.78
CA TYR A 39 11.77 4.99 -5.21
C TYR A 39 12.03 5.18 -3.70
N VAL A 40 12.09 4.09 -2.95
CA VAL A 40 12.36 4.14 -1.50
C VAL A 40 13.73 4.73 -1.21
N ASP A 41 14.77 4.23 -1.86
CA ASP A 41 16.16 4.66 -1.62
C ASP A 41 16.41 6.13 -2.01
N THR A 42 15.66 6.69 -2.96
CA THR A 42 15.87 8.05 -3.46
C THR A 42 14.88 9.08 -2.96
N GLU A 43 13.62 8.71 -2.75
CA GLU A 43 12.54 9.67 -2.48
C GLU A 43 11.92 9.52 -1.09
N ILE A 44 12.17 8.44 -0.37
CA ILE A 44 11.56 8.18 0.93
C ILE A 44 12.60 8.09 2.05
N GLU A 45 13.48 7.09 1.99
CA GLU A 45 14.43 6.78 3.07
C GLU A 45 15.28 7.99 3.50
N PRO A 46 15.87 8.79 2.58
CA PRO A 46 16.71 9.91 2.97
C PRO A 46 16.00 11.00 3.80
N PHE A 47 14.68 11.04 3.75
CA PHE A 47 13.88 12.07 4.40
C PHE A 47 13.10 11.56 5.62
N CYS A 48 13.10 10.25 5.87
CA CYS A 48 12.28 9.63 6.92
C CYS A 48 12.54 10.24 8.30
N SER A 49 13.80 10.45 8.68
CA SER A 49 14.15 11.02 9.98
C SER A 49 13.60 12.44 10.18
N GLU A 50 13.60 13.25 9.12
CA GLU A 50 13.03 14.60 9.15
C GLU A 50 11.52 14.55 9.29
N TRP A 51 10.84 13.70 8.51
CA TRP A 51 9.38 13.59 8.57
C TRP A 51 8.89 13.01 9.90
N GLU A 52 9.61 12.05 10.48
CA GLU A 52 9.32 11.53 11.81
C GLU A 52 9.46 12.62 12.87
N ALA A 53 10.54 13.43 12.82
CA ALA A 53 10.74 14.53 13.76
C ALA A 53 9.66 15.61 13.63
N ASN A 54 9.19 15.86 12.41
CA ASN A 54 8.11 16.82 12.13
C ASN A 54 6.70 16.25 12.41
N GLY A 55 6.58 14.94 12.65
CA GLY A 55 5.31 14.26 12.88
C GLY A 55 4.38 14.17 11.66
N ALA A 56 4.87 14.46 10.46
CA ALA A 56 4.07 14.42 9.23
C ALA A 56 4.93 14.23 7.97
N VAL A 57 4.43 13.42 7.03
CA VAL A 57 4.93 13.36 5.66
C VAL A 57 4.33 14.53 4.86
N PRO A 58 5.14 15.29 4.08
CA PRO A 58 4.63 16.41 3.31
C PRO A 58 3.54 16.01 2.30
N GLN A 59 2.52 16.84 2.15
CA GLN A 59 1.38 16.55 1.24
C GLN A 59 1.82 16.31 -0.20
N GLN A 60 2.83 17.01 -0.67
CA GLN A 60 3.36 16.82 -2.03
C GLN A 60 3.99 15.43 -2.23
N VAL A 61 4.62 14.86 -1.19
CA VAL A 61 5.16 13.48 -1.23
C VAL A 61 4.00 12.49 -1.32
N LEU A 62 2.95 12.69 -0.55
CA LEU A 62 1.75 11.85 -0.56
C LEU A 62 1.03 11.89 -1.91
N SER A 63 0.90 13.08 -2.50
CA SER A 63 0.31 13.27 -3.83
C SER A 63 1.15 12.59 -4.92
N ARG A 64 2.48 12.72 -4.85
CA ARG A 64 3.40 12.06 -5.77
C ARG A 64 3.35 10.53 -5.62
N HIS A 65 3.33 10.04 -4.38
CA HIS A 65 3.18 8.61 -4.08
C HIS A 65 1.95 8.00 -4.76
N SER A 66 0.82 8.68 -4.67
CA SER A 66 -0.42 8.26 -5.32
C SER A 66 -0.34 8.36 -6.85
N ALA A 67 0.20 9.45 -7.39
CA ALA A 67 0.36 9.64 -8.83
C ALA A 67 1.27 8.59 -9.48
N LEU A 68 2.24 8.09 -8.75
CA LEU A 68 3.13 7.00 -9.18
C LEU A 68 2.51 5.59 -9.00
N GLY A 69 1.27 5.49 -8.54
CA GLY A 69 0.54 4.24 -8.39
C GLY A 69 0.80 3.48 -7.09
N TYR A 70 1.62 3.99 -6.19
CA TYR A 70 1.96 3.28 -4.95
C TYR A 70 0.77 3.13 -4.00
N THR A 71 -0.15 4.09 -3.96
CA THR A 71 -1.38 3.96 -3.17
C THR A 71 -2.26 2.79 -3.64
N ALA A 72 -2.27 2.52 -4.94
CA ALA A 72 -3.04 1.41 -5.50
C ALA A 72 -2.52 0.04 -5.06
N LEU A 73 -1.20 -0.10 -4.81
CA LEU A 73 -0.59 -1.36 -4.38
C LEU A 73 -1.19 -1.89 -3.07
N LEU A 74 -1.60 -0.99 -2.19
CA LEU A 74 -2.07 -1.32 -0.84
C LEU A 74 -3.55 -1.73 -0.77
N ILE A 75 -4.28 -1.62 -1.87
CA ILE A 75 -5.70 -1.92 -1.94
C ILE A 75 -6.04 -3.01 -2.97
N ASN A 76 -5.10 -3.90 -3.20
CA ASN A 76 -5.19 -5.02 -4.13
C ASN A 76 -5.52 -4.60 -5.57
N PRO A 77 -4.51 -4.31 -6.40
CA PRO A 77 -4.72 -3.85 -7.79
C PRO A 77 -5.52 -4.80 -8.66
N SER A 78 -5.45 -6.11 -8.44
CA SER A 78 -6.20 -7.07 -9.23
C SER A 78 -7.71 -6.99 -8.99
N GLU A 79 -8.12 -6.70 -7.76
CA GLU A 79 -9.53 -6.53 -7.39
C GLU A 79 -10.07 -5.12 -7.69
N THR A 80 -9.19 -4.13 -7.74
CA THR A 80 -9.54 -2.71 -7.93
C THR A 80 -9.22 -2.19 -9.33
N ARG A 81 -8.86 -3.06 -10.28
CA ARG A 81 -8.39 -2.71 -11.62
C ARG A 81 -9.31 -1.77 -12.39
N GLU A 82 -10.63 -1.91 -12.25
CA GLU A 82 -11.62 -1.06 -12.93
C GLU A 82 -11.64 0.39 -12.41
N TYR A 83 -11.03 0.64 -11.24
CA TYR A 83 -10.98 1.94 -10.58
C TYR A 83 -9.63 2.66 -10.75
N LEU A 84 -8.64 2.02 -11.38
CA LEU A 84 -7.29 2.60 -11.58
C LEU A 84 -7.30 3.80 -12.52
N GLY A 85 -8.22 3.83 -13.48
CA GLY A 85 -8.24 4.88 -14.50
C GLY A 85 -6.94 4.90 -15.31
N GLU A 86 -6.25 6.04 -15.30
CA GLU A 86 -4.97 6.21 -16.02
C GLU A 86 -3.74 5.88 -15.15
N ILE A 87 -3.93 5.55 -13.88
CA ILE A 87 -2.82 5.23 -12.98
C ILE A 87 -2.18 3.92 -13.40
N LYS A 88 -0.86 3.97 -13.61
CA LYS A 88 -0.04 2.79 -13.90
C LYS A 88 0.60 2.29 -12.62
N LEU A 89 0.63 0.97 -12.46
CA LEU A 89 1.32 0.36 -11.33
C LEU A 89 2.84 0.41 -11.52
N PRO A 90 3.61 0.55 -10.44
CA PRO A 90 5.06 0.45 -10.46
C PRO A 90 5.53 -0.85 -11.13
N GLY A 91 6.71 -0.82 -11.74
CA GLY A 91 7.24 -1.94 -12.52
C GLY A 91 6.48 -2.24 -13.80
N GLN A 92 5.52 -1.38 -14.17
CA GLN A 92 4.60 -1.61 -15.29
C GLN A 92 3.92 -2.99 -15.22
N VAL A 93 3.65 -3.44 -13.98
CA VAL A 93 2.91 -4.68 -13.74
C VAL A 93 1.44 -4.44 -14.11
N SER A 94 0.89 -5.33 -14.92
CA SER A 94 -0.55 -5.23 -15.20
C SER A 94 -1.36 -5.71 -14.00
N PRO A 95 -2.56 -5.14 -13.75
CA PRO A 95 -3.42 -5.62 -12.65
C PRO A 95 -3.80 -7.09 -12.76
N GLU A 96 -3.81 -7.64 -13.98
CA GLU A 96 -4.11 -9.06 -14.26
C GLU A 96 -2.95 -9.99 -13.88
N GLU A 97 -1.71 -9.49 -13.88
CA GLU A 97 -0.52 -10.23 -13.43
C GLU A 97 -0.32 -10.14 -11.92
N TRP A 98 -1.04 -9.24 -11.24
CA TRP A 98 -0.85 -8.98 -9.81
C TRP A 98 -1.27 -10.19 -8.97
N ASP A 99 -0.35 -10.67 -8.14
CA ASP A 99 -0.53 -11.80 -7.22
C ASP A 99 0.02 -11.50 -5.82
N GLY A 100 -0.13 -12.44 -4.88
CA GLY A 100 0.34 -12.28 -3.51
C GLY A 100 1.86 -12.13 -3.36
N PHE A 101 2.66 -12.52 -4.35
CA PHE A 101 4.10 -12.27 -4.34
C PHE A 101 4.42 -10.82 -4.70
N HIS A 102 3.60 -10.18 -5.54
CA HIS A 102 3.69 -8.73 -5.78
C HIS A 102 3.36 -7.94 -4.50
N ASP A 103 2.32 -8.36 -3.75
CA ASP A 103 1.99 -7.75 -2.46
C ASP A 103 3.16 -7.86 -1.47
N LEU A 104 3.75 -9.07 -1.37
CA LEU A 104 4.91 -9.30 -0.50
C LEU A 104 6.08 -8.39 -0.86
N ILE A 105 6.41 -8.26 -2.14
CA ILE A 105 7.49 -7.41 -2.62
C ILE A 105 7.20 -5.94 -2.33
N ALA A 106 5.97 -5.49 -2.57
CA ALA A 106 5.59 -4.11 -2.33
C ALA A 106 5.77 -3.73 -0.85
N ILE A 107 5.33 -4.59 0.06
CA ILE A 107 5.47 -4.36 1.50
C ILE A 107 6.94 -4.45 1.94
N ASP A 108 7.68 -5.47 1.50
CA ASP A 108 9.08 -5.69 1.86
C ASP A 108 9.97 -4.51 1.43
N GLU A 109 9.85 -4.07 0.19
CA GLU A 109 10.65 -2.97 -0.33
C GLU A 109 10.24 -1.61 0.26
N MET A 110 8.97 -1.36 0.49
CA MET A 110 8.53 -0.14 1.17
C MET A 110 9.01 -0.07 2.63
N ALA A 111 9.04 -1.21 3.32
CA ALA A 111 9.49 -1.29 4.72
C ALA A 111 10.99 -0.98 4.90
N ARG A 112 11.78 -1.03 3.83
CA ARG A 112 13.22 -0.72 3.87
C ARG A 112 13.53 0.71 4.30
N CYS A 113 12.59 1.63 4.19
CA CYS A 113 12.77 3.00 4.71
C CYS A 113 13.00 3.04 6.23
N GLY A 114 12.73 1.94 6.95
CA GLY A 114 13.01 1.80 8.37
C GLY A 114 12.17 2.69 9.30
N SER A 115 11.18 3.39 8.76
CA SER A 115 10.33 4.33 9.50
C SER A 115 8.87 3.89 9.46
N LEU A 116 8.36 3.41 10.59
CA LEU A 116 6.99 2.93 10.71
C LEU A 116 5.96 4.06 10.56
N GLY A 117 6.24 5.26 11.11
CA GLY A 117 5.34 6.40 11.02
C GLY A 117 5.19 6.89 9.57
N VAL A 118 6.28 6.91 8.81
CA VAL A 118 6.25 7.25 7.39
C VAL A 118 5.46 6.21 6.60
N LEU A 119 5.71 4.91 6.80
CA LEU A 119 4.93 3.84 6.17
C LEU A 119 3.43 3.95 6.46
N TRP A 120 3.11 4.25 7.72
CA TRP A 120 1.72 4.44 8.14
C TRP A 120 1.08 5.61 7.39
N ALA A 121 1.78 6.73 7.27
CA ALA A 121 1.32 7.92 6.55
C ALA A 121 1.19 7.67 5.04
N LEU A 122 2.06 6.85 4.43
CA LEU A 122 2.02 6.57 3.00
C LEU A 122 0.82 5.70 2.59
N GLY A 123 0.28 4.84 3.48
CA GLY A 123 -0.84 4.05 3.01
C GLY A 123 -1.50 3.06 3.93
N CYS A 124 -1.01 2.81 5.15
CA CYS A 124 -1.59 1.77 6.00
C CYS A 124 -3.07 2.01 6.34
N GLY A 125 -3.50 3.27 6.47
CA GLY A 125 -4.92 3.60 6.65
C GLY A 125 -5.80 3.06 5.52
N ASN A 126 -5.37 3.21 4.28
CA ASN A 126 -6.09 2.69 3.12
C ASN A 126 -6.05 1.16 3.07
N ALA A 127 -4.88 0.55 3.36
CA ALA A 127 -4.72 -0.91 3.36
C ALA A 127 -5.69 -1.60 4.34
N ILE A 128 -6.01 -0.95 5.45
CA ILE A 128 -6.91 -1.47 6.48
C ILE A 128 -8.36 -1.02 6.23
N GLY A 129 -8.56 0.23 5.79
CA GLY A 129 -9.87 0.83 5.66
C GLY A 129 -10.61 0.54 4.36
N CYS A 130 -9.90 0.22 3.26
CA CYS A 130 -10.54 -0.03 1.97
C CYS A 130 -11.11 -1.46 1.79
N PRO A 131 -10.55 -2.54 2.34
CA PRO A 131 -11.06 -3.88 2.12
C PRO A 131 -12.57 -4.05 2.40
N PRO A 132 -13.16 -3.48 3.46
CA PRO A 132 -14.60 -3.54 3.65
C PRO A 132 -15.40 -2.93 2.49
N ILE A 133 -14.89 -1.85 1.89
CA ILE A 133 -15.53 -1.22 0.73
C ILE A 133 -15.36 -2.11 -0.50
N ILE A 134 -14.16 -2.64 -0.72
CA ILE A 134 -13.84 -3.51 -1.88
C ILE A 134 -14.74 -4.75 -1.87
N HIS A 135 -14.88 -5.40 -0.73
CA HIS A 135 -15.60 -6.67 -0.66
C HIS A 135 -17.12 -6.50 -0.44
N PHE A 136 -17.53 -5.52 0.35
CA PHE A 136 -18.92 -5.42 0.82
C PHE A 136 -19.61 -4.10 0.43
N GLY A 137 -18.87 -3.13 -0.13
CA GLY A 137 -19.43 -1.86 -0.57
C GLY A 137 -20.40 -2.01 -1.73
N THR A 138 -21.39 -1.13 -1.83
CA THR A 138 -22.27 -1.04 -2.98
C THR A 138 -21.49 -0.58 -4.23
N ALA A 139 -22.02 -0.83 -5.42
CA ALA A 139 -21.42 -0.35 -6.67
C ALA A 139 -21.21 1.18 -6.66
N GLU A 140 -22.17 1.92 -6.10
CA GLU A 140 -22.09 3.38 -5.95
C GLU A 140 -20.94 3.79 -5.02
N GLN A 141 -20.79 3.13 -3.87
CA GLN A 141 -19.69 3.39 -2.92
C GLN A 141 -18.34 3.11 -3.57
N LYS A 142 -18.18 1.96 -4.21
CA LYS A 142 -16.94 1.59 -4.91
C LYS A 142 -16.57 2.61 -5.98
N THR A 143 -17.50 2.93 -6.87
CA THR A 143 -17.29 3.87 -7.98
C THR A 143 -17.01 5.29 -7.48
N SER A 144 -17.67 5.72 -6.39
CA SER A 144 -17.47 7.05 -5.82
C SER A 144 -16.15 7.19 -5.06
N TRP A 145 -15.69 6.15 -4.36
CA TRP A 145 -14.59 6.29 -3.40
C TRP A 145 -13.27 5.72 -3.91
N LEU A 146 -13.26 4.51 -4.48
CA LEU A 146 -12.00 3.85 -4.84
C LEU A 146 -11.13 4.64 -5.81
N PRO A 147 -11.66 5.27 -6.89
CA PRO A 147 -10.84 6.11 -7.75
C PRO A 147 -10.21 7.30 -7.02
N ARG A 148 -10.92 7.88 -6.03
CA ARG A 148 -10.43 9.01 -5.24
C ARG A 148 -9.34 8.59 -4.25
N VAL A 149 -9.45 7.39 -3.66
CA VAL A 149 -8.40 6.80 -2.82
C VAL A 149 -7.14 6.56 -3.65
N ILE A 150 -7.28 5.93 -4.81
CA ILE A 150 -6.16 5.60 -5.69
C ILE A 150 -5.40 6.86 -6.11
N ARG A 151 -6.10 7.96 -6.43
CA ARG A 151 -5.48 9.24 -6.74
C ARG A 151 -4.92 9.99 -5.52
N GLY A 152 -5.23 9.54 -4.30
CA GLY A 152 -4.82 10.22 -3.07
C GLY A 152 -5.68 11.43 -2.70
N ASP A 153 -6.85 11.61 -3.34
CA ASP A 153 -7.79 12.71 -3.04
C ASP A 153 -8.42 12.53 -1.65
N ILE A 154 -8.61 11.29 -1.22
CA ILE A 154 -9.16 10.90 0.08
C ILE A 154 -8.39 9.72 0.66
N ARG A 155 -8.47 9.58 1.98
CA ARG A 155 -7.89 8.45 2.71
C ARG A 155 -8.94 7.82 3.61
N PHE A 156 -8.81 6.51 3.77
CA PHE A 156 -9.62 5.76 4.71
C PHE A 156 -8.84 5.47 5.99
N CYS A 157 -9.56 5.48 7.10
CA CYS A 157 -9.12 4.93 8.38
C CYS A 157 -10.20 4.00 8.90
N LEU A 158 -9.79 2.92 9.52
CA LEU A 158 -10.72 2.00 10.17
C LEU A 158 -10.84 2.39 11.65
N GLY A 159 -12.03 2.77 12.08
CA GLY A 159 -12.36 3.00 13.49
C GLY A 159 -13.10 1.78 14.03
N ILE A 160 -12.46 0.98 14.88
CA ILE A 160 -13.04 -0.21 15.49
C ILE A 160 -13.40 0.04 16.96
N THR A 161 -12.50 0.71 17.68
CA THR A 161 -12.65 0.97 19.11
C THR A 161 -13.66 2.07 19.34
N GLU A 162 -14.69 1.78 20.13
CA GLU A 162 -15.72 2.71 20.56
C GLU A 162 -15.68 2.87 22.08
N PRO A 163 -16.16 4.01 22.64
CA PRO A 163 -16.13 4.24 24.09
C PRO A 163 -16.85 3.17 24.92
N GLU A 164 -17.86 2.53 24.34
CA GLU A 164 -18.64 1.47 24.99
C GLU A 164 -18.29 0.06 24.50
N GLY A 165 -17.28 -0.07 23.63
CA GLY A 165 -16.94 -1.33 22.96
C GLY A 165 -16.21 -2.35 23.83
N GLU A 166 -15.69 -1.97 25.00
CA GLU A 166 -14.93 -2.87 25.89
C GLU A 166 -15.79 -3.95 26.58
N HIS A 167 -17.11 -3.85 26.51
CA HIS A 167 -18.04 -4.76 27.19
C HIS A 167 -19.04 -5.40 26.23
N LEU A 168 -18.65 -5.67 25.00
CA LEU A 168 -19.53 -6.34 24.05
C LEU A 168 -19.89 -7.75 24.51
N PRO A 169 -21.14 -7.97 25.02
CA PRO A 169 -21.67 -9.31 25.07
C PRO A 169 -21.80 -9.81 23.61
N THR A 170 -21.59 -11.07 23.40
CA THR A 170 -21.61 -11.82 22.14
C THR A 170 -22.89 -11.63 21.27
N TYR A 171 -23.72 -10.64 21.56
CA TYR A 171 -24.97 -10.31 20.88
C TYR A 171 -25.09 -8.80 20.66
N LEU A 172 -24.55 -8.31 19.54
CA LEU A 172 -24.94 -6.98 19.06
C LEU A 172 -26.17 -7.11 18.17
N PRO A 173 -27.25 -6.36 18.46
CA PRO A 173 -28.27 -6.15 17.45
C PRO A 173 -27.64 -5.41 16.29
N THR A 174 -27.83 -5.90 15.08
CA THR A 174 -27.30 -5.42 13.80
C THR A 174 -27.62 -3.94 13.46
N GLN A 175 -28.17 -3.19 14.38
CA GLN A 175 -28.53 -1.78 14.18
C GLN A 175 -27.45 -0.77 14.62
N SER A 176 -26.38 -1.20 15.30
CA SER A 176 -25.32 -0.29 15.80
C SER A 176 -24.00 -0.33 15.02
N LEU A 177 -23.91 -1.14 13.98
CA LEU A 177 -22.75 -1.14 13.09
C LEU A 177 -22.93 -0.07 12.01
N SER A 178 -22.98 1.20 12.42
CA SER A 178 -22.59 2.29 11.52
C SER A 178 -21.07 2.35 11.53
N PRO A 179 -20.38 1.98 10.44
CA PRO A 179 -18.95 2.23 10.37
C PRO A 179 -18.76 3.74 10.44
N VAL A 180 -18.22 4.22 11.54
CA VAL A 180 -17.83 5.64 11.67
C VAL A 180 -16.60 5.82 10.79
N PHE A 181 -16.81 6.13 9.53
CA PHE A 181 -15.77 6.60 8.65
C PHE A 181 -15.51 8.07 8.97
N GLN A 182 -14.48 8.36 9.75
CA GLN A 182 -14.03 9.72 9.89
C GLN A 182 -13.18 10.12 8.69
N TRP A 183 -13.65 11.15 7.98
CA TRP A 183 -12.93 11.80 6.91
C TRP A 183 -11.87 12.73 7.51
N ILE A 184 -10.59 12.47 7.23
CA ILE A 184 -9.54 13.43 7.46
C ILE A 184 -9.28 14.13 6.13
N ARG A 185 -9.54 15.44 6.10
CA ARG A 185 -9.22 16.31 4.96
C ARG A 185 -7.75 16.69 4.99
#